data_a82e71e42fec627c15dfd3cda99b684d
#
_entry.id   a82e71e42fec627c15dfd3cda99b684d
#
_cell.length_a   1.000
_cell.length_b   1.000
_cell.length_c   1.000
_cell.angle_alpha   90.00
_cell.angle_beta   90.00
_cell.angle_gamma   90.00
#
_symmetry.space_group_name_H-M   'P 1'
#
loop_
_entity.id
_entity.type
_entity.pdbx_description
1 polymer ?
#
loop_
_entity_poly.entity_id
_entity_poly.type
_entity_poly.pdbx_seq_one_letter_code
_entity_poly.pdbx_strand_id
1 'polypeptide(L)'
;MSHYNTNGWGEFMTEGREGATQNLSGWDGQFTTNWEKSLAKRTERMTSSMIRETLKMMATPGMISFGGGNPAPELFPLREFQEACRYVLEHDGPSSLQYSVTEGFPPLRQFLVEKMRKYGVPAEQENILIVNGSQQALDLVGKVFLNPGDAVLTDRPTYLGAIQAWSAYEARFATVPLDDDGTRIDQVEEILRREPVKFIYCLPNFHNPAGVTLSLERRKQLVELAARHGVFIVEDDPYGELRFEGEDLTPLVVMHKENTIYLSTFSKTLAPGIRIGWIVAPAKVLGRIVQAKQGADLHTSSFVQMIANDICQRGFLRQHVRRIRDTYRERCGVMLAAMDKYFPEGVRWTRPKGGLFLWVILPEGMDSIKLLKAAIEEKVAFIPGPAFYPDGKGQHTFRMTFATASPEMIEEGIRRLGKVIKSQMKP
;
A
#
# COMPACT_ATOMS: atom_id res chain seq x y z
N MET A 1 36.15 -0.34 -9.15
CA MET A 1 35.78 1.05 -8.85
C MET A 1 35.30 1.69 -10.15
N SER A 2 34.03 1.72 -10.42
CA SER A 2 33.45 2.49 -11.52
C SER A 2 32.24 3.23 -10.95
N HIS A 3 32.34 4.55 -10.97
CA HIS A 3 31.29 5.46 -10.54
C HIS A 3 30.09 5.33 -11.49
N TYR A 4 29.01 4.73 -11.04
CA TYR A 4 27.71 4.89 -11.68
C TYR A 4 27.21 6.30 -11.35
N ASN A 5 27.25 7.16 -12.37
CA ASN A 5 26.76 8.52 -12.33
C ASN A 5 25.22 8.50 -12.20
N THR A 6 24.68 8.91 -11.07
CA THR A 6 23.25 9.01 -10.80
C THR A 6 22.56 10.14 -11.56
N ASN A 7 23.28 10.87 -12.42
CA ASN A 7 22.77 12.01 -13.19
C ASN A 7 22.13 11.64 -14.55
N GLY A 8 22.23 10.37 -15.00
CA GLY A 8 21.75 9.97 -16.33
C GLY A 8 20.24 10.08 -16.57
N TRP A 9 19.43 10.07 -15.52
CA TRP A 9 17.97 10.22 -15.65
C TRP A 9 17.51 11.68 -15.64
N GLY A 10 18.31 12.59 -15.11
CA GLY A 10 18.05 14.03 -15.13
C GLY A 10 18.25 14.64 -16.51
N GLU A 11 19.29 14.21 -17.24
CA GLU A 11 19.59 14.72 -18.58
C GLU A 11 18.59 14.22 -19.64
N PHE A 12 18.11 12.98 -19.51
CA PHE A 12 17.07 12.45 -20.41
C PHE A 12 15.73 13.22 -20.32
N MET A 13 15.48 13.89 -19.21
CA MET A 13 14.25 14.68 -19.00
C MET A 13 14.41 16.15 -19.39
N THR A 14 15.65 16.67 -19.55
CA THR A 14 15.90 18.07 -19.91
C THR A 14 16.18 18.29 -21.39
N GLU A 15 16.88 17.39 -22.06
CA GLU A 15 17.12 17.50 -23.53
C GLU A 15 15.87 17.22 -24.38
N GLY A 16 14.85 16.50 -23.84
CA GLY A 16 13.57 16.26 -24.53
C GLY A 16 12.59 17.44 -24.54
N ARG A 17 12.86 18.54 -23.84
CA ARG A 17 11.86 19.63 -23.69
C ARG A 17 11.96 20.74 -24.73
N GLU A 18 13.10 20.98 -25.37
CA GLU A 18 13.20 22.02 -26.41
C GLU A 18 12.93 21.49 -27.83
N GLY A 19 13.09 20.18 -28.07
CA GLY A 19 12.81 19.57 -29.38
C GLY A 19 11.44 18.93 -29.53
N ALA A 20 10.78 18.53 -28.39
CA ALA A 20 9.52 17.78 -28.42
C ALA A 20 8.26 18.66 -28.47
N THR A 21 8.39 19.96 -28.21
CA THR A 21 7.23 20.88 -28.23
C THR A 21 6.84 21.33 -29.62
N GLN A 22 7.66 21.11 -30.66
CA GLN A 22 7.34 21.53 -32.03
C GLN A 22 6.72 20.43 -32.92
N ASN A 23 6.64 19.17 -32.49
CA ASN A 23 6.10 18.08 -33.34
C ASN A 23 4.96 17.25 -32.75
N LEU A 24 4.35 17.65 -31.63
CA LEU A 24 3.11 17.02 -31.12
C LEU A 24 1.85 17.53 -31.83
N SER A 25 1.97 18.57 -32.66
CA SER A 25 0.86 19.09 -33.49
C SER A 25 0.36 18.11 -34.57
N GLY A 26 1.07 17.03 -34.84
CA GLY A 26 0.64 16.00 -35.80
C GLY A 26 -0.39 15.00 -35.26
N TRP A 27 -0.54 14.88 -33.94
CA TRP A 27 -1.55 13.98 -33.32
C TRP A 27 -2.86 14.68 -32.99
N ASP A 28 -2.85 16.02 -32.81
CA ASP A 28 -4.04 16.83 -32.50
C ASP A 28 -4.81 17.30 -33.75
N GLY A 29 -4.27 17.06 -34.93
CA GLY A 29 -4.86 17.48 -36.21
C GLY A 29 -5.68 16.38 -36.86
N GLN A 30 -7.03 16.44 -36.73
CA GLN A 30 -8.03 15.67 -37.48
C GLN A 30 -8.51 14.35 -36.88
N PHE A 31 -8.64 14.21 -35.56
CA PHE A 31 -9.49 13.15 -35.03
C PHE A 31 -10.97 13.53 -35.23
N THR A 32 -11.67 12.81 -36.10
CA THR A 32 -13.14 12.89 -36.22
C THR A 32 -13.86 12.21 -35.03
N THR A 33 -13.13 11.44 -34.24
CA THR A 33 -13.62 10.71 -33.05
C THR A 33 -13.68 11.62 -31.84
N ASN A 34 -14.87 11.82 -31.28
CA ASN A 34 -15.01 12.48 -29.98
C ASN A 34 -14.70 11.47 -28.88
N TRP A 35 -13.42 11.43 -28.43
CA TRP A 35 -12.95 10.48 -27.42
C TRP A 35 -13.68 10.61 -26.08
N GLU A 36 -14.06 11.82 -25.66
CA GLU A 36 -14.80 12.05 -24.41
C GLU A 36 -16.15 11.32 -24.40
N LYS A 37 -16.87 11.33 -25.53
CA LYS A 37 -18.13 10.59 -25.67
C LYS A 37 -17.94 9.07 -25.75
N SER A 38 -16.75 8.61 -26.10
CA SER A 38 -16.42 7.19 -26.24
C SER A 38 -15.94 6.57 -24.93
N LEU A 39 -15.60 7.37 -23.93
CA LEU A 39 -15.15 6.88 -22.62
C LEU A 39 -16.29 6.15 -21.89
N ALA A 40 -15.96 5.04 -21.24
CA ALA A 40 -16.91 4.35 -20.37
C ALA A 40 -17.27 5.22 -19.16
N LYS A 41 -18.54 5.23 -18.74
CA LYS A 41 -19.06 6.03 -17.62
C LYS A 41 -18.22 5.89 -16.33
N ARG A 42 -17.70 4.69 -16.06
CA ARG A 42 -16.83 4.43 -14.89
C ARG A 42 -15.56 5.28 -14.86
N THR A 43 -15.08 5.79 -16.00
CA THR A 43 -13.89 6.64 -16.07
C THR A 43 -14.08 7.99 -15.39
N GLU A 44 -15.30 8.48 -15.24
CA GLU A 44 -15.64 9.69 -14.48
C GLU A 44 -15.23 9.56 -12.99
N ARG A 45 -15.17 8.33 -12.47
CA ARG A 45 -14.74 8.02 -11.09
C ARG A 45 -13.25 7.70 -10.97
N MET A 46 -12.52 7.58 -12.08
CA MET A 46 -11.08 7.34 -12.13
C MET A 46 -10.34 8.68 -12.07
N THR A 47 -10.27 9.28 -10.88
CA THR A 47 -9.57 10.55 -10.70
C THR A 47 -8.07 10.33 -10.54
N SER A 48 -7.25 11.30 -11.02
CA SER A 48 -5.82 11.27 -10.72
C SER A 48 -5.61 11.37 -9.21
N SER A 49 -4.70 10.56 -8.69
CA SER A 49 -4.42 10.55 -7.26
C SER A 49 -3.83 11.90 -6.81
N MET A 50 -4.42 12.54 -5.80
CA MET A 50 -3.83 13.69 -5.10
C MET A 50 -2.40 13.37 -4.64
N ILE A 51 -2.12 12.11 -4.25
CA ILE A 51 -0.77 11.63 -3.92
C ILE A 51 0.17 11.79 -5.12
N ARG A 52 -0.28 11.46 -6.34
CA ARG A 52 0.59 11.56 -7.53
C ARG A 52 1.00 13.01 -7.81
N GLU A 53 0.09 13.94 -7.67
CA GLU A 53 0.42 15.37 -7.83
C GLU A 53 1.33 15.86 -6.69
N THR A 54 1.06 15.43 -5.46
CA THR A 54 1.94 15.72 -4.31
C THR A 54 3.32 15.10 -4.50
N LEU A 55 3.43 13.86 -5.00
CA LEU A 55 4.70 13.19 -5.27
C LEU A 55 5.54 13.92 -6.34
N LYS A 56 4.92 14.53 -7.35
CA LYS A 56 5.64 15.36 -8.32
C LYS A 56 6.28 16.59 -7.64
N MET A 57 5.56 17.25 -6.73
CA MET A 57 6.09 18.38 -5.97
C MET A 57 7.23 17.96 -5.02
N MET A 58 7.19 16.74 -4.51
CA MET A 58 8.21 16.18 -3.61
C MET A 58 9.55 15.87 -4.30
N ALA A 59 9.61 15.79 -5.63
CA ALA A 59 10.84 15.59 -6.39
C ALA A 59 11.75 16.84 -6.44
N THR A 60 11.37 17.94 -5.78
CA THR A 60 12.15 19.17 -5.71
C THR A 60 13.44 18.95 -4.92
N PRO A 61 14.62 19.39 -5.41
CA PRO A 61 15.88 19.27 -4.67
C PRO A 61 15.83 19.88 -3.28
N GLY A 62 16.37 19.17 -2.29
CA GLY A 62 16.40 19.61 -0.89
C GLY A 62 15.08 19.43 -0.12
N MET A 63 14.09 18.77 -0.71
CA MET A 63 12.83 18.43 -0.04
C MET A 63 13.01 17.26 0.94
N ILE A 64 12.59 17.43 2.18
CA ILE A 64 12.43 16.35 3.15
C ILE A 64 11.00 15.80 3.00
N SER A 65 10.89 14.60 2.41
CA SER A 65 9.57 14.02 2.11
C SER A 65 9.18 12.96 3.12
N PHE A 66 8.09 13.20 3.84
CA PHE A 66 7.39 12.22 4.67
C PHE A 66 6.12 11.66 3.99
N GLY A 67 5.91 11.96 2.71
CA GLY A 67 4.65 11.63 2.04
C GLY A 67 4.65 10.27 1.34
N GLY A 68 5.79 9.78 0.87
CA GLY A 68 5.88 8.53 0.13
C GLY A 68 5.44 7.29 0.93
N GLY A 69 4.96 6.28 0.24
CA GLY A 69 4.71 4.95 0.81
C GLY A 69 5.80 3.94 0.44
N ASN A 70 6.98 4.44 0.06
CA ASN A 70 8.09 3.64 -0.43
C ASN A 70 8.94 3.09 0.72
N PRO A 71 9.45 1.85 0.63
CA PRO A 71 10.50 1.37 1.51
C PRO A 71 11.80 2.16 1.32
N ALA A 72 12.68 2.06 2.30
CA ALA A 72 14.03 2.63 2.29
C ALA A 72 14.87 2.03 1.13
N PRO A 73 15.29 2.82 0.13
CA PRO A 73 15.98 2.28 -1.05
C PRO A 73 17.38 1.72 -0.72
N GLU A 74 18.05 2.24 0.28
CA GLU A 74 19.34 1.76 0.77
C GLU A 74 19.29 0.38 1.43
N LEU A 75 18.08 -0.11 1.74
CA LEU A 75 17.86 -1.45 2.26
C LEU A 75 17.63 -2.48 1.16
N PHE A 76 17.49 -2.09 -0.12
CA PHE A 76 17.24 -3.08 -1.18
C PHE A 76 18.44 -4.03 -1.34
N PRO A 77 18.19 -5.35 -1.41
CA PRO A 77 19.23 -6.37 -1.47
C PRO A 77 19.79 -6.53 -2.90
N LEU A 78 20.50 -5.51 -3.38
CA LEU A 78 20.97 -5.44 -4.76
C LEU A 78 21.91 -6.59 -5.14
N ARG A 79 22.77 -7.02 -4.21
CA ARG A 79 23.69 -8.14 -4.45
C ARG A 79 22.91 -9.45 -4.64
N GLU A 80 21.95 -9.72 -3.79
CA GLU A 80 21.12 -10.92 -3.86
C GLU A 80 20.30 -10.95 -5.14
N PHE A 81 19.79 -9.79 -5.59
CA PHE A 81 19.13 -9.68 -6.89
C PHE A 81 20.08 -9.96 -8.06
N GLN A 82 21.30 -9.43 -8.04
CA GLN A 82 22.30 -9.68 -9.09
C GLN A 82 22.65 -11.17 -9.18
N GLU A 83 22.88 -11.82 -8.04
CA GLU A 83 23.19 -13.25 -7.95
C GLU A 83 22.01 -14.10 -8.43
N ALA A 84 20.77 -13.80 -8.01
CA ALA A 84 19.58 -14.52 -8.42
C ALA A 84 19.26 -14.34 -9.91
N CYS A 85 19.40 -13.12 -10.46
CA CYS A 85 19.21 -12.87 -11.89
C CYS A 85 20.20 -13.71 -12.72
N ARG A 86 21.48 -13.72 -12.34
CA ARG A 86 22.49 -14.53 -13.03
C ARG A 86 22.16 -16.02 -12.96
N TYR A 87 21.86 -16.50 -11.75
CA TYR A 87 21.51 -17.91 -11.53
C TYR A 87 20.33 -18.36 -12.38
N VAL A 88 19.23 -17.61 -12.38
CA VAL A 88 18.03 -17.94 -13.14
C VAL A 88 18.31 -17.97 -14.65
N LEU A 89 19.08 -17.00 -15.18
CA LEU A 89 19.40 -16.98 -16.61
C LEU A 89 20.35 -18.12 -17.02
N GLU A 90 21.31 -18.50 -16.18
CA GLU A 90 22.26 -19.56 -16.45
C GLU A 90 21.60 -20.98 -16.38
N HIS A 91 20.65 -21.21 -15.47
CA HIS A 91 20.08 -22.54 -15.21
C HIS A 91 18.71 -22.74 -15.83
N ASP A 92 17.87 -21.70 -15.85
CA ASP A 92 16.47 -21.76 -16.26
C ASP A 92 16.14 -20.71 -17.37
N GLY A 93 17.14 -20.19 -18.07
CA GLY A 93 17.01 -19.09 -18.99
C GLY A 93 15.80 -19.19 -19.94
N PRO A 94 15.71 -20.24 -20.79
CA PRO A 94 14.59 -20.39 -21.72
C PRO A 94 13.21 -20.43 -21.04
N SER A 95 13.07 -21.17 -19.94
CA SER A 95 11.79 -21.29 -19.22
C SER A 95 11.41 -20.04 -18.46
N SER A 96 12.40 -19.31 -17.94
CA SER A 96 12.17 -18.06 -17.22
C SER A 96 11.64 -16.91 -18.12
N LEU A 97 11.96 -16.97 -19.42
CA LEU A 97 11.55 -15.99 -20.42
C LEU A 97 10.30 -16.41 -21.22
N GLN A 98 9.76 -17.59 -20.97
CA GLN A 98 8.57 -18.12 -21.64
C GLN A 98 7.28 -17.79 -20.87
N TYR A 99 6.15 -17.89 -21.53
CA TYR A 99 4.84 -17.87 -20.90
C TYR A 99 4.70 -18.99 -19.84
N SER A 100 3.90 -18.72 -18.81
CA SER A 100 3.70 -19.63 -17.69
C SER A 100 2.22 -19.71 -17.29
N VAL A 101 1.93 -20.48 -16.25
CA VAL A 101 0.57 -20.64 -15.70
C VAL A 101 0.11 -19.39 -14.98
N THR A 102 -1.18 -19.09 -15.06
CA THR A 102 -1.79 -17.90 -14.47
C THR A 102 -1.64 -17.86 -12.95
N GLU A 103 -1.73 -19.02 -12.31
CA GLU A 103 -1.63 -19.15 -10.85
C GLU A 103 -0.26 -18.75 -10.29
N GLY A 104 0.76 -18.80 -11.13
CA GLY A 104 2.14 -18.43 -10.79
C GLY A 104 3.07 -19.64 -10.63
N PHE A 105 4.36 -19.35 -10.55
CA PHE A 105 5.47 -20.31 -10.51
C PHE A 105 5.33 -21.29 -9.32
N PRO A 106 5.19 -22.61 -9.57
CA PRO A 106 4.86 -23.58 -8.53
C PRO A 106 5.85 -23.58 -7.34
N PRO A 107 7.19 -23.52 -7.54
CA PRO A 107 8.11 -23.46 -6.41
C PRO A 107 7.93 -22.22 -5.52
N LEU A 108 7.62 -21.06 -6.09
CA LEU A 108 7.33 -19.85 -5.30
C LEU A 108 5.99 -19.99 -4.55
N ARG A 109 4.98 -20.57 -5.17
CA ARG A 109 3.71 -20.90 -4.50
C ARG A 109 3.93 -21.86 -3.33
N GLN A 110 4.78 -22.86 -3.49
CA GLN A 110 5.15 -23.78 -2.40
C GLN A 110 5.86 -23.06 -1.26
N PHE A 111 6.80 -22.16 -1.56
CA PHE A 111 7.43 -21.32 -0.55
C PHE A 111 6.39 -20.48 0.22
N LEU A 112 5.41 -19.91 -0.49
CA LEU A 112 4.33 -19.13 0.13
C LEU A 112 3.42 -20.00 1.00
N VAL A 113 3.12 -21.27 0.61
CA VAL A 113 2.42 -22.23 1.47
C VAL A 113 3.14 -22.40 2.81
N GLU A 114 4.45 -22.66 2.76
CA GLU A 114 5.26 -22.85 3.97
C GLU A 114 5.33 -21.56 4.81
N LYS A 115 5.44 -20.42 4.15
CA LYS A 115 5.38 -19.11 4.80
C LYS A 115 4.05 -18.89 5.51
N MET A 116 2.94 -19.16 4.85
CA MET A 116 1.60 -18.98 5.42
C MET A 116 1.33 -19.94 6.58
N ARG A 117 1.82 -21.18 6.51
CA ARG A 117 1.73 -22.15 7.61
C ARG A 117 2.44 -21.67 8.89
N LYS A 118 3.56 -20.94 8.76
CA LYS A 118 4.25 -20.33 9.93
C LYS A 118 3.39 -19.28 10.64
N TYR A 119 2.46 -18.65 9.94
CA TYR A 119 1.46 -17.75 10.52
C TYR A 119 0.19 -18.46 10.99
N GLY A 120 0.15 -19.79 10.88
CA GLY A 120 -1.01 -20.59 11.25
C GLY A 120 -2.07 -20.72 10.15
N VAL A 121 -1.81 -20.20 8.94
CA VAL A 121 -2.75 -20.31 7.81
C VAL A 121 -2.62 -21.68 7.16
N PRO A 122 -3.64 -22.55 7.20
CA PRO A 122 -3.62 -23.88 6.59
C PRO A 122 -3.89 -23.76 5.08
N ALA A 123 -2.90 -23.27 4.33
CA ALA A 123 -2.98 -23.13 2.88
C ALA A 123 -2.26 -24.31 2.17
N GLU A 124 -2.80 -24.69 1.01
CA GLU A 124 -2.16 -25.53 0.01
C GLU A 124 -1.90 -24.72 -1.27
N GLN A 125 -1.19 -25.26 -2.24
CA GLN A 125 -0.88 -24.51 -3.46
C GLN A 125 -2.12 -24.02 -4.20
N GLU A 126 -3.19 -24.79 -4.21
CA GLU A 126 -4.48 -24.45 -4.84
C GLU A 126 -5.20 -23.26 -4.17
N ASN A 127 -4.78 -22.87 -2.97
CA ASN A 127 -5.27 -21.69 -2.28
C ASN A 127 -4.45 -20.43 -2.57
N ILE A 128 -3.35 -20.51 -3.35
CA ILE A 128 -2.42 -19.41 -3.57
C ILE A 128 -2.38 -19.00 -5.04
N LEU A 129 -2.60 -17.73 -5.30
CA LEU A 129 -2.44 -17.07 -6.60
C LEU A 129 -1.39 -15.96 -6.49
N ILE A 130 -0.38 -15.98 -7.36
CA ILE A 130 0.60 -14.90 -7.47
C ILE A 130 0.05 -13.81 -8.38
N VAL A 131 0.20 -12.55 -7.94
CA VAL A 131 -0.32 -11.36 -8.62
C VAL A 131 0.74 -10.27 -8.76
N ASN A 132 0.51 -9.28 -9.61
CA ASN A 132 1.40 -8.14 -9.82
C ASN A 132 1.31 -7.10 -8.67
N GLY A 133 1.70 -7.54 -7.46
CA GLY A 133 1.54 -6.80 -6.21
C GLY A 133 0.10 -6.82 -5.70
N SER A 134 -0.11 -6.48 -4.42
CA SER A 134 -1.45 -6.47 -3.81
C SER A 134 -2.42 -5.49 -4.50
N GLN A 135 -1.94 -4.48 -5.23
CA GLN A 135 -2.82 -3.60 -5.99
C GLN A 135 -3.61 -4.35 -7.08
N GLN A 136 -2.99 -5.33 -7.77
CA GLN A 136 -3.73 -6.20 -8.69
C GLN A 136 -4.69 -7.11 -7.94
N ALA A 137 -4.34 -7.58 -6.74
CA ALA A 137 -5.26 -8.36 -5.92
C ALA A 137 -6.54 -7.57 -5.59
N LEU A 138 -6.40 -6.30 -5.19
CA LEU A 138 -7.55 -5.42 -4.94
C LEU A 138 -8.41 -5.22 -6.19
N ASP A 139 -7.79 -4.99 -7.35
CA ASP A 139 -8.50 -4.85 -8.62
C ASP A 139 -9.27 -6.14 -8.97
N LEU A 140 -8.63 -7.30 -8.86
CA LEU A 140 -9.26 -8.59 -9.15
C LEU A 140 -10.42 -8.90 -8.19
N VAL A 141 -10.30 -8.56 -6.90
CA VAL A 141 -11.42 -8.65 -5.95
C VAL A 141 -12.58 -7.77 -6.41
N GLY A 142 -12.30 -6.52 -6.77
CA GLY A 142 -13.33 -5.63 -7.32
C GLY A 142 -14.00 -6.21 -8.56
N LYS A 143 -13.21 -6.69 -9.52
CA LYS A 143 -13.67 -7.26 -10.78
C LYS A 143 -14.56 -8.50 -10.61
N VAL A 144 -14.27 -9.33 -9.60
CA VAL A 144 -15.00 -10.59 -9.37
C VAL A 144 -16.25 -10.38 -8.52
N PHE A 145 -16.24 -9.45 -7.57
CA PHE A 145 -17.27 -9.39 -6.54
C PHE A 145 -18.18 -8.15 -6.61
N LEU A 146 -17.74 -7.05 -7.25
CA LEU A 146 -18.49 -5.79 -7.21
C LEU A 146 -19.34 -5.58 -8.45
N ASN A 147 -20.61 -5.28 -8.22
CA ASN A 147 -21.49 -4.62 -9.17
C ASN A 147 -21.57 -3.12 -8.87
N PRO A 148 -21.95 -2.27 -9.85
CA PRO A 148 -22.20 -0.86 -9.59
C PRO A 148 -23.17 -0.65 -8.43
N GLY A 149 -22.76 0.18 -7.46
CA GLY A 149 -23.56 0.49 -6.27
C GLY A 149 -23.41 -0.46 -5.07
N ASP A 150 -22.73 -1.60 -5.22
CA ASP A 150 -22.43 -2.49 -4.09
C ASP A 150 -21.63 -1.76 -3.02
N ALA A 151 -21.96 -1.99 -1.75
CA ALA A 151 -21.27 -1.38 -0.62
C ALA A 151 -20.08 -2.21 -0.16
N VAL A 152 -18.93 -1.57 -0.03
CA VAL A 152 -17.74 -2.09 0.67
C VAL A 152 -17.65 -1.41 2.03
N LEU A 153 -17.59 -2.21 3.10
CA LEU A 153 -17.32 -1.67 4.43
C LEU A 153 -15.80 -1.56 4.63
N THR A 154 -15.34 -0.39 5.05
CA THR A 154 -13.92 -0.12 5.26
C THR A 154 -13.70 0.89 6.37
N ASP A 155 -12.47 0.99 6.83
CA ASP A 155 -12.06 1.99 7.81
C ASP A 155 -12.13 3.41 7.26
N ARG A 156 -12.12 4.39 8.16
CA ARG A 156 -12.08 5.81 7.88
C ARG A 156 -11.08 6.49 8.83
N PRO A 157 -9.90 6.87 8.35
CA PRO A 157 -9.39 6.77 6.97
C PRO A 157 -9.11 5.34 6.52
N THR A 158 -8.92 5.13 5.19
CA THR A 158 -8.57 3.83 4.60
C THR A 158 -7.52 3.95 3.50
N TYR A 159 -7.02 2.82 3.00
CA TYR A 159 -6.00 2.78 1.97
C TYR A 159 -6.50 3.35 0.63
N LEU A 160 -5.82 4.39 0.15
CA LEU A 160 -6.16 5.03 -1.12
C LEU A 160 -6.18 4.05 -2.30
N GLY A 161 -5.26 3.07 -2.34
CA GLY A 161 -5.21 2.09 -3.42
C GLY A 161 -6.46 1.22 -3.52
N ALA A 162 -7.10 0.92 -2.39
CA ALA A 162 -8.39 0.23 -2.35
C ALA A 162 -9.53 1.14 -2.83
N ILE A 163 -9.56 2.39 -2.38
CA ILE A 163 -10.54 3.39 -2.87
C ILE A 163 -10.45 3.49 -4.39
N GLN A 164 -9.24 3.64 -4.94
CA GLN A 164 -9.03 3.77 -6.39
C GLN A 164 -9.43 2.52 -7.17
N ALA A 165 -9.03 1.33 -6.69
CA ALA A 165 -9.36 0.07 -7.34
C ALA A 165 -10.89 -0.12 -7.45
N TRP A 166 -11.61 0.11 -6.35
CA TRP A 166 -13.04 -0.19 -6.31
C TRP A 166 -13.94 0.94 -6.78
N SER A 167 -13.45 2.19 -6.80
CA SER A 167 -14.17 3.29 -7.48
C SER A 167 -14.33 3.01 -8.97
N ALA A 168 -13.38 2.32 -9.61
CA ALA A 168 -13.46 1.88 -11.00
C ALA A 168 -14.62 0.89 -11.25
N TYR A 169 -15.04 0.16 -10.22
CA TYR A 169 -16.20 -0.75 -10.24
C TYR A 169 -17.48 -0.11 -9.69
N GLU A 170 -17.46 1.21 -9.52
CA GLU A 170 -18.60 2.00 -9.04
C GLU A 170 -19.07 1.58 -7.62
N ALA A 171 -18.16 1.05 -6.80
CA ALA A 171 -18.45 0.72 -5.41
C ALA A 171 -18.88 1.96 -4.61
N ARG A 172 -19.72 1.72 -3.61
CA ARG A 172 -20.05 2.66 -2.55
C ARG A 172 -19.29 2.24 -1.28
N PHE A 173 -18.80 3.20 -0.51
CA PHE A 173 -18.04 2.92 0.70
C PHE A 173 -18.88 3.20 1.95
N ALA A 174 -19.17 2.16 2.74
CA ALA A 174 -19.67 2.27 4.10
C ALA A 174 -18.47 2.33 5.03
N THR A 175 -18.32 3.39 5.83
CA THR A 175 -17.07 3.65 6.55
C THR A 175 -17.26 3.66 8.05
N VAL A 176 -16.29 3.11 8.79
CA VAL A 176 -16.21 3.12 10.25
C VAL A 176 -14.93 3.81 10.73
N PRO A 177 -14.96 4.58 11.82
CA PRO A 177 -13.77 5.21 12.36
C PRO A 177 -12.80 4.20 12.97
N LEU A 178 -11.53 4.63 13.03
CA LEU A 178 -10.46 3.96 13.77
C LEU A 178 -10.20 4.68 15.09
N ASP A 179 -9.75 3.92 16.08
CA ASP A 179 -9.08 4.41 17.27
C ASP A 179 -7.72 3.70 17.47
N ASP A 180 -7.10 3.82 18.64
CA ASP A 180 -5.78 3.24 18.91
C ASP A 180 -5.74 1.71 18.84
N ASP A 181 -6.89 1.04 19.02
CA ASP A 181 -7.08 -0.40 18.90
C ASP A 181 -7.57 -0.86 17.50
N GLY A 182 -7.61 0.06 16.53
CA GLY A 182 -8.05 -0.19 15.15
C GLY A 182 -9.54 0.07 14.93
N THR A 183 -10.15 -0.72 14.07
CA THR A 183 -11.57 -0.60 13.64
C THR A 183 -12.54 -0.65 14.82
N ARG A 184 -13.49 0.30 14.89
CA ARG A 184 -14.58 0.33 15.87
C ARG A 184 -15.64 -0.73 15.53
N ILE A 185 -15.57 -1.87 16.20
CA ILE A 185 -16.40 -3.05 15.90
C ILE A 185 -17.89 -2.82 16.20
N ASP A 186 -18.21 -2.01 17.21
CA ASP A 186 -19.56 -1.57 17.52
C ASP A 186 -20.24 -0.87 16.31
N GLN A 187 -19.48 -0.05 15.59
CA GLN A 187 -19.98 0.63 14.40
C GLN A 187 -20.01 -0.27 13.15
N VAL A 188 -19.14 -1.28 13.06
CA VAL A 188 -19.26 -2.32 12.04
C VAL A 188 -20.60 -3.03 12.15
N GLU A 189 -20.98 -3.47 13.37
CA GLU A 189 -22.24 -4.14 13.61
C GLU A 189 -23.46 -3.27 13.26
N GLU A 190 -23.39 -1.98 13.59
CA GLU A 190 -24.45 -1.02 13.26
C GLU A 190 -24.68 -0.92 11.75
N ILE A 191 -23.59 -0.83 10.95
CA ILE A 191 -23.69 -0.78 9.49
C ILE A 191 -24.24 -2.08 8.93
N LEU A 192 -23.73 -3.23 9.37
CA LEU A 192 -24.16 -4.54 8.88
C LEU A 192 -25.65 -4.83 9.18
N ARG A 193 -26.20 -4.24 10.23
CA ARG A 193 -27.65 -4.31 10.52
C ARG A 193 -28.49 -3.38 9.62
N ARG A 194 -27.92 -2.25 9.21
CA ARG A 194 -28.63 -1.19 8.50
C ARG A 194 -28.71 -1.41 7.01
N GLU A 195 -27.64 -1.94 6.40
CA GLU A 195 -27.52 -2.04 4.96
C GLU A 195 -26.73 -3.27 4.50
N PRO A 196 -27.04 -3.81 3.31
CA PRO A 196 -26.26 -4.90 2.74
C PRO A 196 -24.85 -4.43 2.38
N VAL A 197 -23.85 -5.19 2.83
CA VAL A 197 -22.43 -4.99 2.55
C VAL A 197 -21.92 -6.19 1.76
N LYS A 198 -21.19 -5.93 0.67
CA LYS A 198 -20.63 -7.00 -0.17
C LYS A 198 -19.48 -7.74 0.52
N PHE A 199 -18.55 -6.98 1.10
CA PHE A 199 -17.44 -7.48 1.91
C PHE A 199 -16.88 -6.39 2.84
N ILE A 200 -16.12 -6.83 3.83
CA ILE A 200 -15.39 -5.97 4.76
C ILE A 200 -13.92 -5.94 4.31
N TYR A 201 -13.37 -4.76 4.08
CA TYR A 201 -11.94 -4.56 3.81
C TYR A 201 -11.23 -4.09 5.07
N CYS A 202 -10.18 -4.80 5.45
CA CYS A 202 -9.43 -4.55 6.67
C CYS A 202 -7.92 -4.61 6.44
N LEU A 203 -7.17 -3.61 6.97
CA LEU A 203 -5.72 -3.66 7.12
C LEU A 203 -5.40 -3.86 8.60
N PRO A 204 -5.31 -5.09 9.10
CA PRO A 204 -5.27 -5.34 10.53
C PRO A 204 -3.92 -5.02 11.19
N ASN A 205 -2.84 -4.89 10.41
CA ASN A 205 -1.48 -4.64 10.90
C ASN A 205 -0.95 -3.30 10.38
N PHE A 206 -0.60 -2.39 11.31
CA PHE A 206 0.05 -1.11 10.97
C PHE A 206 -0.64 -0.37 9.84
N HIS A 207 -1.93 -0.17 10.02
CA HIS A 207 -2.89 0.35 9.06
C HIS A 207 -2.35 1.51 8.22
N ASN A 208 -2.53 1.47 6.92
CA ASN A 208 -2.25 2.61 6.03
C ASN A 208 -3.56 3.38 5.77
N PRO A 209 -3.71 4.63 6.26
CA PRO A 209 -2.64 5.53 6.68
C PRO A 209 -2.38 5.62 8.19
N ALA A 210 -3.20 5.03 9.05
CA ALA A 210 -3.28 5.38 10.46
C ALA A 210 -2.13 4.84 11.34
N GLY A 211 -1.40 3.80 10.89
CA GLY A 211 -0.31 3.19 11.67
C GLY A 211 -0.78 2.34 12.86
N VAL A 212 -2.08 2.27 13.13
CA VAL A 212 -2.67 1.48 14.22
C VAL A 212 -2.75 -0.01 13.88
N THR A 213 -2.91 -0.85 14.88
CA THR A 213 -3.08 -2.30 14.70
C THR A 213 -4.38 -2.75 15.31
N LEU A 214 -5.18 -3.51 14.57
CA LEU A 214 -6.42 -4.11 15.07
C LEU A 214 -6.07 -5.10 16.18
N SER A 215 -6.57 -4.86 17.39
CA SER A 215 -6.31 -5.70 18.56
C SER A 215 -6.84 -7.11 18.38
N LEU A 216 -6.26 -8.09 19.09
CA LEU A 216 -6.67 -9.51 18.99
C LEU A 216 -8.15 -9.69 19.32
N GLU A 217 -8.65 -8.98 20.32
CA GLU A 217 -10.05 -9.04 20.71
C GLU A 217 -10.97 -8.54 19.59
N ARG A 218 -10.63 -7.40 19.01
CA ARG A 218 -11.41 -6.85 17.87
C ARG A 218 -11.32 -7.71 16.61
N ARG A 219 -10.20 -8.43 16.39
CA ARG A 219 -10.10 -9.42 15.29
C ARG A 219 -11.13 -10.52 15.46
N LYS A 220 -11.27 -11.09 16.67
CA LYS A 220 -12.27 -12.12 16.98
C LYS A 220 -13.68 -11.60 16.76
N GLN A 221 -13.99 -10.43 17.31
CA GLN A 221 -15.30 -9.80 17.16
C GLN A 221 -15.64 -9.52 15.68
N LEU A 222 -14.67 -9.03 14.89
CA LEU A 222 -14.87 -8.77 13.47
C LEU A 222 -15.20 -10.04 12.69
N VAL A 223 -14.45 -11.12 12.94
CA VAL A 223 -14.68 -12.43 12.30
C VAL A 223 -16.05 -12.99 12.68
N GLU A 224 -16.45 -12.91 13.96
CA GLU A 224 -17.76 -13.36 14.43
C GLU A 224 -18.90 -12.56 13.80
N LEU A 225 -18.77 -11.24 13.69
CA LEU A 225 -19.75 -10.38 13.03
C LEU A 225 -19.87 -10.71 11.55
N ALA A 226 -18.74 -10.81 10.85
CA ALA A 226 -18.71 -11.15 9.43
C ALA A 226 -19.40 -12.50 9.17
N ALA A 227 -19.11 -13.52 9.98
CA ALA A 227 -19.72 -14.84 9.88
C ALA A 227 -21.25 -14.78 10.16
N ARG A 228 -21.67 -14.07 11.20
CA ARG A 228 -23.09 -13.93 11.58
C ARG A 228 -23.92 -13.25 10.49
N HIS A 229 -23.33 -12.29 9.78
CA HIS A 229 -24.00 -11.56 8.72
C HIS A 229 -23.78 -12.15 7.32
N GLY A 230 -23.01 -13.25 7.20
CA GLY A 230 -22.72 -13.89 5.92
C GLY A 230 -21.88 -13.02 4.98
N VAL A 231 -21.06 -12.11 5.53
CA VAL A 231 -20.20 -11.18 4.78
C VAL A 231 -18.76 -11.66 4.87
N PHE A 232 -18.04 -11.76 3.75
CA PHE A 232 -16.62 -12.15 3.76
C PHE A 232 -15.69 -10.98 4.05
N ILE A 233 -14.47 -11.29 4.48
CA ILE A 233 -13.43 -10.32 4.80
C ILE A 233 -12.35 -10.35 3.71
N VAL A 234 -11.90 -9.17 3.26
CA VAL A 234 -10.67 -8.98 2.49
C VAL A 234 -9.62 -8.43 3.46
N GLU A 235 -8.73 -9.31 3.91
CA GLU A 235 -7.62 -8.99 4.81
C GLU A 235 -6.40 -8.59 3.97
N ASP A 236 -6.00 -7.33 3.99
CA ASP A 236 -4.82 -6.82 3.29
C ASP A 236 -3.66 -6.63 4.28
N ASP A 237 -2.64 -7.46 4.17
CA ASP A 237 -1.52 -7.50 5.13
C ASP A 237 -0.14 -7.34 4.47
N PRO A 238 0.19 -6.15 3.95
CA PRO A 238 1.51 -5.87 3.42
C PRO A 238 2.56 -5.56 4.49
N TYR A 239 2.16 -5.35 5.75
CA TYR A 239 3.02 -4.83 6.81
C TYR A 239 3.19 -5.77 8.01
N GLY A 240 2.49 -6.88 8.12
CA GLY A 240 2.53 -7.76 9.30
C GLY A 240 3.94 -8.19 9.70
N GLU A 241 4.79 -8.46 8.72
CA GLU A 241 6.21 -8.78 8.95
C GLU A 241 7.08 -7.59 9.42
N LEU A 242 6.56 -6.37 9.40
CA LEU A 242 7.29 -5.16 9.79
C LEU A 242 7.02 -4.72 11.23
N ARG A 243 6.58 -5.64 12.08
CA ARG A 243 6.45 -5.41 13.52
C ARG A 243 7.82 -5.28 14.16
N PHE A 244 8.08 -4.18 14.86
CA PHE A 244 9.32 -3.96 15.59
C PHE A 244 9.12 -3.84 17.12
N GLU A 245 7.86 -3.85 17.59
CA GLU A 245 7.49 -3.83 19.02
C GLU A 245 6.26 -4.69 19.28
N GLY A 246 6.26 -5.42 20.42
CA GLY A 246 5.17 -6.32 20.82
C GLY A 246 5.22 -7.68 20.09
N GLU A 247 4.15 -8.48 20.26
CA GLU A 247 4.02 -9.83 19.71
C GLU A 247 3.23 -9.83 18.41
N ASP A 248 3.51 -10.81 17.53
CA ASP A 248 2.75 -11.02 16.31
C ASP A 248 1.32 -11.46 16.66
N LEU A 249 0.34 -10.87 15.99
CA LEU A 249 -1.07 -11.19 16.20
C LEU A 249 -1.58 -12.15 15.13
N THR A 250 -2.45 -13.06 15.55
CA THR A 250 -3.09 -14.04 14.65
C THR A 250 -3.83 -13.32 13.53
N PRO A 251 -3.56 -13.64 12.24
CA PRO A 251 -4.31 -13.10 11.10
C PRO A 251 -5.79 -13.49 11.13
N LEU A 252 -6.65 -12.68 10.51
CA LEU A 252 -8.09 -12.96 10.42
C LEU A 252 -8.36 -14.27 9.64
N VAL A 253 -7.60 -14.50 8.57
CA VAL A 253 -7.70 -15.71 7.74
C VAL A 253 -7.46 -17.01 8.53
N VAL A 254 -6.68 -16.98 9.61
CA VAL A 254 -6.49 -18.13 10.51
C VAL A 254 -7.76 -18.41 11.31
N MET A 255 -8.45 -17.34 11.73
CA MET A 255 -9.66 -17.45 12.54
C MET A 255 -10.86 -17.91 11.70
N HIS A 256 -10.92 -17.56 10.41
CA HIS A 256 -12.04 -17.91 9.53
C HIS A 256 -11.61 -18.03 8.06
N LYS A 257 -10.86 -19.09 7.71
CA LYS A 257 -10.28 -19.32 6.39
C LYS A 257 -11.32 -19.40 5.25
N GLU A 258 -12.51 -19.94 5.53
CA GLU A 258 -13.57 -20.11 4.51
C GLU A 258 -14.27 -18.80 4.14
N ASN A 259 -14.11 -17.76 4.97
CA ASN A 259 -14.77 -16.47 4.78
C ASN A 259 -13.78 -15.30 4.69
N THR A 260 -12.51 -15.58 4.41
CA THR A 260 -11.47 -14.56 4.31
C THR A 260 -10.66 -14.73 3.04
N ILE A 261 -10.49 -13.64 2.29
CA ILE A 261 -9.53 -13.50 1.21
C ILE A 261 -8.35 -12.71 1.78
N TYR A 262 -7.19 -13.37 1.91
CA TYR A 262 -5.97 -12.75 2.43
C TYR A 262 -5.09 -12.26 1.28
N LEU A 263 -4.62 -11.03 1.38
CA LEU A 263 -3.74 -10.38 0.40
C LEU A 263 -2.42 -10.02 1.07
N SER A 264 -1.30 -10.23 0.38
CA SER A 264 -0.01 -9.73 0.83
C SER A 264 0.97 -9.51 -0.34
N THR A 265 2.19 -9.04 -0.04
CA THR A 265 3.16 -8.64 -1.07
C THR A 265 4.59 -8.66 -0.56
N PHE A 266 5.56 -8.87 -1.45
CA PHE A 266 6.97 -8.64 -1.18
C PHE A 266 7.40 -7.17 -1.28
N SER A 267 6.50 -6.27 -1.63
CA SER A 267 6.83 -4.84 -1.83
C SER A 267 7.45 -4.17 -0.61
N LYS A 268 7.16 -4.67 0.61
CA LYS A 268 7.64 -4.07 1.86
C LYS A 268 8.73 -4.88 2.56
N THR A 269 8.90 -6.14 2.17
CA THR A 269 9.84 -7.08 2.79
C THR A 269 10.99 -7.48 1.88
N LEU A 270 10.91 -7.19 0.58
CA LEU A 270 11.97 -7.46 -0.40
C LEU A 270 12.23 -6.23 -1.28
N ALA A 271 11.37 -5.96 -2.26
CA ALA A 271 11.46 -4.75 -3.09
C ALA A 271 10.13 -4.48 -3.81
N PRO A 272 9.64 -3.23 -3.87
CA PRO A 272 8.37 -2.92 -4.53
C PRO A 272 8.45 -3.04 -6.06
N GLY A 273 9.63 -2.85 -6.64
CA GLY A 273 9.85 -2.86 -8.10
C GLY A 273 9.65 -4.22 -8.76
N ILE A 274 9.74 -5.33 -8.01
CA ILE A 274 9.53 -6.69 -8.55
C ILE A 274 8.06 -7.01 -8.81
N ARG A 275 7.15 -6.22 -8.27
CA ARG A 275 5.70 -6.38 -8.49
C ARG A 275 5.17 -7.79 -8.18
N ILE A 276 5.58 -8.38 -7.05
CA ILE A 276 5.03 -9.67 -6.58
C ILE A 276 4.19 -9.46 -5.34
N GLY A 277 2.94 -9.92 -5.41
CA GLY A 277 2.02 -10.15 -4.31
C GLY A 277 1.33 -11.49 -4.45
N TRP A 278 0.50 -11.84 -3.49
CA TRP A 278 -0.27 -13.08 -3.54
C TRP A 278 -1.64 -12.94 -2.87
N ILE A 279 -2.55 -13.79 -3.32
CA ILE A 279 -3.87 -13.97 -2.73
C ILE A 279 -3.89 -15.37 -2.09
N VAL A 280 -4.44 -15.48 -0.88
CA VAL A 280 -4.82 -16.76 -0.27
C VAL A 280 -6.34 -16.76 -0.09
N ALA A 281 -7.02 -17.75 -0.68
CA ALA A 281 -8.48 -17.83 -0.61
C ALA A 281 -8.95 -19.30 -0.75
N PRO A 282 -10.21 -19.60 -0.40
CA PRO A 282 -10.81 -20.89 -0.74
C PRO A 282 -10.71 -21.21 -2.24
N ALA A 283 -10.38 -22.45 -2.61
CA ALA A 283 -10.08 -22.83 -3.99
C ALA A 283 -11.19 -22.45 -4.99
N LYS A 284 -12.48 -22.58 -4.61
CA LYS A 284 -13.61 -22.18 -5.45
C LYS A 284 -13.63 -20.68 -5.78
N VAL A 285 -13.29 -19.87 -4.79
CA VAL A 285 -13.19 -18.40 -4.94
C VAL A 285 -11.97 -18.07 -5.80
N LEU A 286 -10.84 -18.68 -5.47
CA LEU A 286 -9.58 -18.45 -6.17
C LEU A 286 -9.69 -18.77 -7.66
N GLY A 287 -10.40 -19.84 -8.04
CA GLY A 287 -10.63 -20.19 -9.44
C GLY A 287 -11.31 -19.08 -10.25
N ARG A 288 -12.23 -18.31 -9.66
CA ARG A 288 -12.84 -17.14 -10.32
C ARG A 288 -11.86 -15.96 -10.45
N ILE A 289 -11.02 -15.77 -9.42
CA ILE A 289 -9.99 -14.74 -9.46
C ILE A 289 -8.91 -15.06 -10.50
N VAL A 290 -8.53 -16.35 -10.64
CA VAL A 290 -7.63 -16.83 -11.71
C VAL A 290 -8.19 -16.53 -13.10
N GLN A 291 -9.47 -16.82 -13.35
CA GLN A 291 -10.13 -16.49 -14.62
C GLN A 291 -10.10 -14.99 -14.92
N ALA A 292 -10.35 -14.17 -13.89
CA ALA A 292 -10.30 -12.71 -14.03
C ALA A 292 -8.88 -12.20 -14.31
N LYS A 293 -7.86 -12.79 -13.67
CA LYS A 293 -6.44 -12.47 -13.91
C LYS A 293 -5.99 -12.92 -15.30
N GLN A 294 -6.38 -14.10 -15.74
CA GLN A 294 -6.05 -14.59 -17.08
C GLN A 294 -6.48 -13.62 -18.17
N GLY A 295 -7.67 -13.04 -18.05
CA GLY A 295 -8.16 -12.00 -18.96
C GLY A 295 -7.53 -10.62 -18.76
N ALA A 296 -6.76 -10.39 -17.69
CA ALA A 296 -6.12 -9.11 -17.42
C ALA A 296 -4.65 -9.06 -17.89
N ASP A 297 -3.85 -10.09 -17.58
CA ASP A 297 -2.40 -10.09 -17.82
C ASP A 297 -1.80 -11.48 -18.13
N LEU A 298 -2.62 -12.49 -18.32
CA LEU A 298 -2.26 -13.90 -18.48
C LEU A 298 -1.60 -14.46 -17.21
N HIS A 299 -0.43 -13.98 -16.83
CA HIS A 299 0.30 -14.35 -15.63
C HIS A 299 1.28 -13.24 -15.19
N THR A 300 1.71 -13.30 -13.95
CA THR A 300 2.82 -12.48 -13.44
C THR A 300 4.14 -12.94 -14.06
N SER A 301 5.08 -12.03 -14.34
CA SER A 301 6.36 -12.34 -14.99
C SER A 301 7.05 -13.58 -14.40
N SER A 302 7.29 -14.61 -15.23
CA SER A 302 7.98 -15.84 -14.85
C SER A 302 9.38 -15.55 -14.33
N PHE A 303 10.14 -14.73 -15.04
CA PHE A 303 11.50 -14.35 -14.69
C PHE A 303 11.59 -13.73 -13.30
N VAL A 304 10.71 -12.77 -13.01
CA VAL A 304 10.71 -12.10 -11.69
C VAL A 304 10.28 -13.05 -10.57
N GLN A 305 9.33 -13.97 -10.84
CA GLN A 305 8.92 -14.98 -9.86
C GLN A 305 10.07 -15.97 -9.55
N MET A 306 10.84 -16.40 -10.54
CA MET A 306 11.98 -17.28 -10.36
C MET A 306 13.10 -16.60 -9.56
N ILE A 307 13.39 -15.32 -9.83
CA ILE A 307 14.35 -14.52 -9.05
C ILE A 307 13.90 -14.41 -7.59
N ALA A 308 12.64 -14.04 -7.36
CA ALA A 308 12.13 -13.94 -6.00
C ALA A 308 12.15 -15.28 -5.27
N ASN A 309 11.84 -16.38 -5.97
CA ASN A 309 11.93 -17.73 -5.42
C ASN A 309 13.38 -18.09 -5.01
N ASP A 310 14.36 -17.83 -5.86
CA ASP A 310 15.76 -18.10 -5.57
C ASP A 310 16.24 -17.37 -4.31
N ILE A 311 15.94 -16.06 -4.21
CA ILE A 311 16.26 -15.26 -3.02
C ILE A 311 15.58 -15.83 -1.75
N CYS A 312 14.32 -16.24 -1.87
CA CYS A 312 13.55 -16.79 -0.76
C CYS A 312 14.08 -18.16 -0.32
N GLN A 313 14.40 -19.06 -1.25
CA GLN A 313 14.90 -20.42 -0.97
C GLN A 313 16.29 -20.40 -0.31
N ARG A 314 17.12 -19.41 -0.61
CA ARG A 314 18.41 -19.21 0.08
C ARG A 314 18.26 -18.77 1.54
N GLY A 315 17.05 -18.56 2.05
CA GLY A 315 16.79 -18.17 3.45
C GLY A 315 17.13 -16.72 3.79
N PHE A 316 17.51 -15.92 2.81
CA PHE A 316 17.92 -14.51 2.98
C PHE A 316 16.83 -13.63 3.59
N LEU A 317 15.57 -13.83 3.20
CA LEU A 317 14.44 -12.96 3.52
C LEU A 317 14.30 -12.72 5.03
N ARG A 318 14.50 -13.75 5.86
CA ARG A 318 14.36 -13.65 7.33
C ARG A 318 15.35 -12.65 7.95
N GLN A 319 16.61 -12.68 7.52
CA GLN A 319 17.63 -11.76 8.01
C GLN A 319 17.39 -10.34 7.48
N HIS A 320 16.98 -10.23 6.24
CA HIS A 320 16.66 -8.97 5.59
C HIS A 320 15.51 -8.24 6.28
N VAL A 321 14.42 -8.94 6.58
CA VAL A 321 13.28 -8.37 7.32
C VAL A 321 13.68 -7.89 8.73
N ARG A 322 14.58 -8.59 9.42
CA ARG A 322 15.12 -8.11 10.71
C ARG A 322 15.83 -6.78 10.55
N ARG A 323 16.72 -6.65 9.56
CA ARG A 323 17.41 -5.39 9.26
C ARG A 323 16.43 -4.25 8.95
N ILE A 324 15.38 -4.52 8.17
CA ILE A 324 14.32 -3.54 7.89
C ILE A 324 13.63 -3.11 9.19
N ARG A 325 13.22 -4.06 10.04
CA ARG A 325 12.57 -3.80 11.34
C ARG A 325 13.43 -2.91 12.24
N ASP A 326 14.73 -3.20 12.34
CA ASP A 326 15.65 -2.45 13.21
C ASP A 326 15.81 -1.01 12.71
N THR A 327 16.00 -0.80 11.41
CA THR A 327 16.08 0.53 10.80
C THR A 327 14.78 1.32 11.01
N TYR A 328 13.63 0.68 10.82
CA TYR A 328 12.34 1.38 10.96
C TYR A 328 11.98 1.65 12.43
N ARG A 329 12.38 0.78 13.36
CA ARG A 329 12.27 1.05 14.80
C ARG A 329 13.02 2.32 15.19
N GLU A 330 14.28 2.44 14.77
CA GLU A 330 15.12 3.61 15.03
C GLU A 330 14.48 4.88 14.47
N ARG A 331 14.12 4.88 13.18
CA ARG A 331 13.54 6.04 12.51
C ARG A 331 12.19 6.46 13.09
N CYS A 332 11.34 5.50 13.42
CA CYS A 332 10.08 5.76 14.11
C CYS A 332 10.32 6.42 15.48
N GLY A 333 11.26 5.90 16.26
CA GLY A 333 11.64 6.46 17.56
C GLY A 333 12.12 7.90 17.46
N VAL A 334 13.01 8.21 16.48
CA VAL A 334 13.48 9.58 16.21
C VAL A 334 12.32 10.50 15.82
N MET A 335 11.43 10.02 14.94
CA MET A 335 10.29 10.82 14.50
C MET A 335 9.35 11.15 15.66
N LEU A 336 9.00 10.16 16.49
CA LEU A 336 8.12 10.37 17.65
C LEU A 336 8.76 11.33 18.68
N ALA A 337 10.04 11.17 18.99
CA ALA A 337 10.75 12.06 19.91
C ALA A 337 10.83 13.51 19.36
N ALA A 338 11.05 13.67 18.07
CA ALA A 338 11.05 14.98 17.43
C ALA A 338 9.65 15.63 17.45
N MET A 339 8.58 14.83 17.24
CA MET A 339 7.20 15.33 17.34
C MET A 339 6.86 15.76 18.76
N ASP A 340 7.22 14.97 19.78
CA ASP A 340 7.03 15.32 21.20
C ASP A 340 7.75 16.66 21.55
N LYS A 341 8.90 16.94 20.92
CA LYS A 341 9.70 18.15 21.15
C LYS A 341 9.21 19.38 20.40
N TYR A 342 8.78 19.23 19.16
CA TYR A 342 8.58 20.36 18.24
C TYR A 342 7.13 20.65 17.89
N PHE A 343 6.22 19.68 17.99
CA PHE A 343 4.82 19.93 17.68
C PHE A 343 4.13 20.71 18.80
N PRO A 344 3.23 21.63 18.46
CA PRO A 344 2.50 22.40 19.45
C PRO A 344 1.43 21.56 20.16
N GLU A 345 1.03 22.03 21.33
CA GLU A 345 -0.11 21.50 22.08
C GLU A 345 -1.38 21.50 21.20
N GLY A 346 -2.24 20.49 21.39
CA GLY A 346 -3.46 20.29 20.60
C GLY A 346 -3.27 19.44 19.33
N VAL A 347 -2.04 19.22 18.85
CA VAL A 347 -1.75 18.25 17.78
C VAL A 347 -1.61 16.86 18.38
N ARG A 348 -2.27 15.86 17.78
CA ARG A 348 -2.20 14.47 18.21
C ARG A 348 -1.65 13.59 17.07
N TRP A 349 -1.08 12.45 17.40
CA TRP A 349 -0.58 11.49 16.42
C TRP A 349 -0.58 10.08 16.97
N THR A 350 -0.65 9.11 16.05
CA THR A 350 -0.54 7.69 16.38
C THR A 350 0.90 7.29 16.69
N ARG A 351 1.08 6.24 17.50
CA ARG A 351 2.40 5.71 17.89
C ARG A 351 2.53 4.26 17.41
N PRO A 352 2.93 4.05 16.15
CA PRO A 352 2.96 2.73 15.55
C PRO A 352 4.03 1.83 16.16
N LYS A 353 3.73 0.52 16.25
CA LYS A 353 4.64 -0.54 16.70
C LYS A 353 5.22 -1.36 15.54
N GLY A 354 5.10 -0.85 14.33
CA GLY A 354 5.53 -1.48 13.08
C GLY A 354 5.09 -0.68 11.86
N GLY A 355 5.22 -1.28 10.67
CA GLY A 355 4.84 -0.65 9.41
C GLY A 355 5.75 0.50 9.00
N LEU A 356 5.18 1.49 8.32
CA LEU A 356 5.91 2.61 7.72
C LEU A 356 5.32 3.98 8.05
N PHE A 357 4.12 4.05 8.65
CA PHE A 357 3.30 5.25 8.72
C PHE A 357 2.89 5.62 10.12
N LEU A 358 2.67 6.92 10.30
CA LEU A 358 1.91 7.47 11.41
C LEU A 358 0.91 8.52 10.90
N TRP A 359 -0.11 8.76 11.68
CA TRP A 359 -1.22 9.64 11.38
C TRP A 359 -1.23 10.83 12.32
N VAL A 360 -1.32 12.02 11.77
CA VAL A 360 -1.38 13.26 12.54
C VAL A 360 -2.77 13.84 12.47
N ILE A 361 -3.27 14.31 13.62
CA ILE A 361 -4.56 14.94 13.81
C ILE A 361 -4.30 16.37 14.31
N LEU A 362 -4.60 17.34 13.49
CA LEU A 362 -4.50 18.77 13.79
C LEU A 362 -5.71 19.23 14.63
N PRO A 363 -5.62 20.35 15.33
CA PRO A 363 -6.77 21.01 15.93
C PRO A 363 -7.89 21.26 14.91
N GLU A 364 -9.14 21.25 15.38
CA GLU A 364 -10.29 21.56 14.55
C GLU A 364 -10.16 22.92 13.87
N GLY A 365 -10.61 23.00 12.60
CA GLY A 365 -10.52 24.22 11.80
C GLY A 365 -9.21 24.38 11.03
N MET A 366 -8.18 23.59 11.29
CA MET A 366 -6.98 23.54 10.45
C MET A 366 -7.21 22.69 9.20
N ASP A 367 -6.51 23.07 8.12
CA ASP A 367 -6.61 22.42 6.80
C ASP A 367 -5.24 21.90 6.36
N SER A 368 -5.09 20.58 6.29
CA SER A 368 -3.83 19.91 5.91
C SER A 368 -3.39 20.19 4.47
N ILE A 369 -4.30 20.54 3.57
CA ILE A 369 -3.95 20.94 2.19
C ILE A 369 -3.30 22.34 2.20
N LYS A 370 -3.84 23.25 2.98
CA LYS A 370 -3.22 24.58 3.18
C LYS A 370 -1.89 24.47 3.91
N LEU A 371 -1.86 23.64 4.95
CA LEU A 371 -0.64 23.35 5.70
C LEU A 371 0.46 22.76 4.80
N LEU A 372 0.12 21.85 3.88
CA LEU A 372 1.09 21.28 2.94
C LEU A 372 1.73 22.36 2.06
N LYS A 373 0.95 23.32 1.56
CA LYS A 373 1.49 24.42 0.74
C LYS A 373 2.56 25.20 1.50
N ALA A 374 2.29 25.57 2.74
CA ALA A 374 3.27 26.26 3.58
C ALA A 374 4.47 25.38 3.99
N ALA A 375 4.24 24.08 4.20
CA ALA A 375 5.32 23.13 4.50
C ALA A 375 6.28 22.95 3.31
N ILE A 376 5.78 22.96 2.06
CA ILE A 376 6.61 22.92 0.85
C ILE A 376 7.56 24.11 0.75
N GLU A 377 7.15 25.31 1.17
CA GLU A 377 8.00 26.50 1.22
C GLU A 377 9.18 26.30 2.20
N GLU A 378 8.95 25.60 3.32
CA GLU A 378 9.97 25.18 4.28
C GLU A 378 10.65 23.84 3.88
N LYS A 379 10.47 23.37 2.64
CA LYS A 379 11.08 22.15 2.11
C LYS A 379 10.71 20.86 2.88
N VAL A 380 9.47 20.76 3.34
CA VAL A 380 8.91 19.54 3.96
C VAL A 380 7.60 19.17 3.28
N ALA A 381 7.37 17.86 3.08
CA ALA A 381 6.14 17.38 2.48
C ALA A 381 5.57 16.13 3.19
N PHE A 382 4.24 16.03 3.21
CA PHE A 382 3.44 14.93 3.76
C PHE A 382 2.23 14.67 2.86
N ILE A 383 1.37 13.70 3.16
CA ILE A 383 0.13 13.49 2.38
C ILE A 383 -1.08 13.97 3.20
N PRO A 384 -1.85 14.95 2.70
CA PRO A 384 -3.08 15.42 3.34
C PRO A 384 -4.11 14.30 3.52
N GLY A 385 -4.86 14.38 4.62
CA GLY A 385 -5.85 13.40 5.02
C GLY A 385 -6.95 13.12 4.01
N PRO A 386 -7.52 14.12 3.32
CA PRO A 386 -8.62 13.89 2.38
C PRO A 386 -8.36 12.82 1.33
N ALA A 387 -7.09 12.55 0.98
CA ALA A 387 -6.71 11.48 0.07
C ALA A 387 -7.08 10.06 0.56
N PHE A 388 -7.29 9.88 1.86
CA PHE A 388 -7.57 8.59 2.51
C PHE A 388 -9.03 8.44 2.96
N TYR A 389 -9.88 9.38 2.57
CA TYR A 389 -11.30 9.37 2.89
C TYR A 389 -12.10 9.22 1.60
N PRO A 390 -12.96 8.19 1.46
CA PRO A 390 -13.77 8.03 0.26
C PRO A 390 -14.71 9.22 -0.02
N ASP A 391 -15.09 9.96 1.04
CA ASP A 391 -15.93 11.16 0.98
C ASP A 391 -15.14 12.48 0.92
N GLY A 392 -13.80 12.41 0.81
CA GLY A 392 -12.91 13.57 0.74
C GLY A 392 -12.81 14.38 2.03
N LYS A 393 -13.34 13.89 3.15
CA LYS A 393 -13.24 14.55 4.47
C LYS A 393 -11.85 14.36 5.10
N GLY A 394 -11.69 14.72 6.38
CA GLY A 394 -10.43 14.58 7.11
C GLY A 394 -9.43 15.71 6.86
N GLN A 395 -9.93 16.91 6.57
CA GLN A 395 -9.10 18.11 6.30
C GLN A 395 -8.10 18.43 7.40
N HIS A 396 -8.42 18.11 8.66
CA HIS A 396 -7.55 18.33 9.81
C HIS A 396 -6.57 17.19 10.11
N THR A 397 -6.31 16.31 9.11
CA THR A 397 -5.45 15.14 9.30
C THR A 397 -4.44 15.00 8.17
N PHE A 398 -3.34 14.27 8.42
CA PHE A 398 -2.37 13.93 7.38
C PHE A 398 -1.53 12.70 7.75
N ARG A 399 -0.99 12.03 6.73
CA ARG A 399 -0.10 10.89 6.89
C ARG A 399 1.36 11.30 6.74
N MET A 400 2.22 10.74 7.60
CA MET A 400 3.67 10.76 7.44
C MET A 400 4.25 9.34 7.39
N THR A 401 5.40 9.20 6.71
CA THR A 401 6.23 7.99 6.73
C THR A 401 7.57 8.30 7.38
N PHE A 402 8.07 7.34 8.17
CA PHE A 402 9.42 7.38 8.72
C PHE A 402 10.40 6.51 7.93
N ALA A 403 9.95 5.84 6.86
CA ALA A 403 10.73 4.80 6.19
C ALA A 403 11.93 5.31 5.36
N THR A 404 11.82 6.50 4.74
CA THR A 404 12.76 6.91 3.67
C THR A 404 13.79 7.97 4.08
N ALA A 405 13.50 8.78 5.09
CA ALA A 405 14.41 9.83 5.54
C ALA A 405 15.43 9.31 6.58
N SER A 406 16.66 9.85 6.60
CA SER A 406 17.63 9.54 7.66
C SER A 406 17.16 10.11 9.02
N PRO A 407 17.70 9.63 10.14
CA PRO A 407 17.40 10.17 11.48
C PRO A 407 17.54 11.71 11.55
N GLU A 408 18.62 12.25 10.98
CA GLU A 408 18.91 13.70 10.97
C GLU A 408 17.88 14.45 10.12
N MET A 409 17.53 13.92 8.96
CA MET A 409 16.49 14.49 8.10
C MET A 409 15.12 14.44 8.76
N ILE A 410 14.83 13.37 9.52
CA ILE A 410 13.58 13.24 10.26
C ILE A 410 13.49 14.35 11.33
N GLU A 411 14.50 14.51 12.18
CA GLU A 411 14.50 15.54 13.23
C GLU A 411 14.34 16.93 12.63
N GLU A 412 15.13 17.27 11.59
CA GLU A 412 15.06 18.58 10.94
C GLU A 412 13.71 18.81 10.24
N GLY A 413 13.17 17.81 9.52
CA GLY A 413 11.89 17.93 8.86
C GLY A 413 10.72 18.12 9.85
N ILE A 414 10.72 17.40 10.97
CA ILE A 414 9.72 17.57 12.03
C ILE A 414 9.86 18.94 12.72
N ARG A 415 11.09 19.42 12.95
CA ARG A 415 11.33 20.77 13.48
C ARG A 415 10.74 21.86 12.58
N ARG A 416 10.96 21.79 11.26
CA ARG A 416 10.38 22.71 10.27
C ARG A 416 8.86 22.62 10.26
N LEU A 417 8.32 21.39 10.18
CA LEU A 417 6.88 21.17 10.17
C LEU A 417 6.21 21.71 11.44
N GLY A 418 6.81 21.51 12.62
CA GLY A 418 6.33 22.07 13.88
C GLY A 418 6.25 23.59 13.88
N LYS A 419 7.25 24.27 13.28
CA LYS A 419 7.23 25.73 13.08
C LYS A 419 6.05 26.16 12.19
N VAL A 420 5.84 25.44 11.06
CA VAL A 420 4.74 25.75 10.14
C VAL A 420 3.37 25.54 10.81
N ILE A 421 3.20 24.43 11.54
CA ILE A 421 1.95 24.17 12.28
C ILE A 421 1.67 25.31 13.26
N LYS A 422 2.66 25.69 14.09
CA LYS A 422 2.53 26.79 15.06
C LYS A 422 2.11 28.11 14.39
N SER A 423 2.68 28.43 13.22
CA SER A 423 2.37 29.68 12.52
C SER A 423 0.94 29.74 11.95
N GLN A 424 0.31 28.56 11.74
CA GLN A 424 -1.06 28.46 11.21
C GLN A 424 -2.12 28.20 12.29
N MET A 425 -1.72 27.89 13.51
CA MET A 425 -2.65 27.86 14.64
C MET A 425 -3.11 29.26 14.94
N LYS A 426 -4.42 29.48 15.00
CA LYS A 426 -4.96 30.75 15.48
C LYS A 426 -4.58 30.92 16.94
N PRO A 427 -4.22 32.15 17.37
CA PRO A 427 -3.98 32.45 18.77
C PRO A 427 -5.24 32.23 19.63
#